data_ea711ff0d0bd238d8e3442544b8922e4
#
_entry.id   ea711ff0d0bd238d8e3442544b8922e4
#
_cell.length_a   1.000
_cell.length_b   1.000
_cell.length_c   1.000
_cell.angle_alpha   90.00
_cell.angle_beta   90.00
_cell.angle_gamma   90.00
#
_symmetry.space_group_name_H-M   'P 1'
#
loop_
_entity.id
_entity.type
_entity.pdbx_description
1 polymer ?
#
loop_
_entity_poly.entity_id
_entity_poly.type
_entity_poly.pdbx_seq_one_letter_code
_entity_poly.pdbx_strand_id
1 'polypeptide(L)'
;MTVRVILGRIVGRSRRRNPRPEELGAVTAEFAVALPAVTAVLALCLGAASTGVAQVKLEESARAAARAAARGDSEAEIRAVVERIDPAQSVQVSAANGGPGEASQVQVVVTRPAPGVIGSATGWTLRAEAHARQEGGVDESEELGGHSADSGEPG
;
A
#
# COMPACT_ATOMS: atom_id res chain seq x y z
N MET A 1 -42.97 -53.33 -63.59
CA MET A 1 -43.22 -52.07 -62.89
C MET A 1 -41.94 -51.66 -62.21
N THR A 2 -41.13 -50.80 -62.89
CA THR A 2 -39.76 -50.45 -62.43
C THR A 2 -39.75 -49.01 -62.09
N VAL A 3 -39.65 -48.70 -60.77
CA VAL A 3 -39.57 -47.32 -60.25
C VAL A 3 -38.11 -46.89 -60.25
N ARG A 4 -37.73 -45.94 -61.12
CA ARG A 4 -36.43 -45.28 -61.11
C ARG A 4 -36.45 -44.10 -60.16
N VAL A 5 -35.75 -44.24 -59.03
CA VAL A 5 -35.50 -43.11 -58.10
C VAL A 5 -34.30 -42.33 -58.66
N ILE A 6 -34.56 -41.09 -59.10
CA ILE A 6 -33.54 -40.14 -59.53
C ILE A 6 -33.08 -39.39 -58.26
N LEU A 7 -31.90 -39.79 -57.75
CA LEU A 7 -31.24 -39.11 -56.65
C LEU A 7 -30.55 -37.83 -57.20
N GLY A 8 -31.23 -36.70 -57.10
CA GLY A 8 -30.68 -35.37 -57.43
C GLY A 8 -29.61 -34.97 -56.41
N ARG A 9 -28.34 -35.04 -56.86
CA ARG A 9 -27.17 -34.63 -56.07
C ARG A 9 -27.13 -33.09 -56.05
N ILE A 10 -27.66 -32.49 -54.97
CA ILE A 10 -27.49 -31.04 -54.70
C ILE A 10 -26.09 -30.85 -54.20
N VAL A 11 -25.14 -30.53 -55.10
CA VAL A 11 -23.81 -30.08 -54.78
C VAL A 11 -23.97 -28.61 -54.37
N GLY A 12 -24.13 -28.35 -53.10
CA GLY A 12 -24.03 -27.04 -52.50
C GLY A 12 -22.64 -26.49 -52.68
N ARG A 13 -22.45 -25.62 -53.66
CA ARG A 13 -21.22 -24.85 -53.88
C ARG A 13 -21.16 -23.83 -52.76
N SER A 14 -20.46 -24.17 -51.67
CA SER A 14 -20.02 -23.20 -50.64
C SER A 14 -19.20 -22.16 -51.34
N ARG A 15 -19.79 -21.04 -51.71
CA ARG A 15 -19.03 -19.85 -52.10
C ARG A 15 -18.17 -19.45 -50.89
N ARG A 16 -16.92 -19.83 -50.89
CA ARG A 16 -15.93 -19.18 -50.02
C ARG A 16 -15.93 -17.71 -50.40
N ARG A 17 -16.58 -16.89 -49.59
CA ARG A 17 -16.44 -15.44 -49.67
C ARG A 17 -14.98 -15.17 -49.35
N ASN A 18 -14.17 -14.88 -50.40
CA ASN A 18 -12.89 -14.23 -50.16
C ASN A 18 -13.18 -12.89 -49.47
N PRO A 19 -12.60 -12.64 -48.27
CA PRO A 19 -12.75 -11.33 -47.64
C PRO A 19 -12.25 -10.27 -48.62
N ARG A 20 -13.06 -9.24 -48.82
CA ARG A 20 -12.70 -8.10 -49.66
C ARG A 20 -11.51 -7.39 -49.02
N PRO A 21 -10.54 -6.87 -49.77
CA PRO A 21 -9.39 -6.15 -49.19
C PRO A 21 -9.82 -4.96 -48.32
N GLU A 22 -10.98 -4.39 -48.51
CA GLU A 22 -11.59 -3.33 -47.72
C GLU A 22 -11.97 -3.82 -46.31
N GLU A 23 -12.40 -5.07 -46.13
CA GLU A 23 -12.75 -5.65 -44.84
C GLU A 23 -11.51 -5.90 -43.96
N LEU A 24 -10.38 -6.26 -44.58
CA LEU A 24 -9.10 -6.44 -43.89
C LEU A 24 -8.55 -5.10 -43.35
N GLY A 25 -8.74 -4.00 -44.11
CA GLY A 25 -8.34 -2.66 -43.72
C GLY A 25 -9.17 -2.13 -42.53
N ALA A 26 -10.46 -2.43 -42.49
CA ALA A 26 -11.35 -2.02 -41.41
C ALA A 26 -10.98 -2.68 -40.08
N VAL A 27 -10.71 -3.99 -40.07
CA VAL A 27 -10.28 -4.74 -38.88
C VAL A 27 -8.94 -4.21 -38.36
N THR A 28 -8.01 -3.92 -39.24
CA THR A 28 -6.70 -3.36 -38.82
C THR A 28 -6.85 -1.97 -38.19
N ALA A 29 -7.77 -1.15 -38.71
CA ALA A 29 -8.05 0.17 -38.16
C ALA A 29 -8.70 0.08 -36.77
N GLU A 30 -9.59 -0.87 -36.54
CA GLU A 30 -10.18 -1.12 -35.20
C GLU A 30 -9.10 -1.55 -34.18
N PHE A 31 -8.20 -2.45 -34.56
CA PHE A 31 -7.10 -2.83 -33.68
C PHE A 31 -6.15 -1.68 -33.39
N ALA A 32 -5.88 -0.82 -34.36
CA ALA A 32 -5.02 0.34 -34.18
C ALA A 32 -5.56 1.33 -33.15
N VAL A 33 -6.86 1.43 -33.00
CA VAL A 33 -7.52 2.27 -31.97
C VAL A 33 -7.68 1.53 -30.64
N ALA A 34 -7.98 0.22 -30.67
CA ALA A 34 -8.20 -0.58 -29.46
C ALA A 34 -6.91 -0.84 -28.68
N LEU A 35 -5.77 -1.10 -29.35
CA LEU A 35 -4.51 -1.40 -28.69
C LEU A 35 -4.02 -0.31 -27.73
N PRO A 36 -3.98 0.97 -28.09
CA PRO A 36 -3.62 2.03 -27.15
C PRO A 36 -4.55 2.12 -25.95
N ALA A 37 -5.85 1.92 -26.16
CA ALA A 37 -6.84 1.96 -25.08
C ALA A 37 -6.63 0.81 -24.08
N VAL A 38 -6.45 -0.41 -24.56
CA VAL A 38 -6.15 -1.59 -23.73
C VAL A 38 -4.84 -1.41 -22.96
N THR A 39 -3.81 -0.91 -23.65
CA THR A 39 -2.52 -0.65 -23.01
C THR A 39 -2.62 0.41 -21.91
N ALA A 40 -3.40 1.47 -22.13
CA ALA A 40 -3.64 2.50 -21.13
C ALA A 40 -4.37 1.94 -19.90
N VAL A 41 -5.42 1.14 -20.10
CA VAL A 41 -6.15 0.47 -19.01
C VAL A 41 -5.22 -0.46 -18.22
N LEU A 42 -4.41 -1.26 -18.91
CA LEU A 42 -3.45 -2.15 -18.26
C LEU A 42 -2.43 -1.37 -17.43
N ALA A 43 -1.90 -0.27 -17.97
CA ALA A 43 -0.97 0.60 -17.25
C ALA A 43 -1.60 1.21 -15.98
N LEU A 44 -2.88 1.62 -16.05
CA LEU A 44 -3.62 2.11 -14.89
C LEU A 44 -3.83 1.01 -13.84
N CYS A 45 -4.21 -0.20 -14.25
CA CYS A 45 -4.37 -1.33 -13.34
C CYS A 45 -3.05 -1.69 -12.63
N LEU A 46 -1.94 -1.72 -13.36
CA LEU A 46 -0.61 -1.98 -12.78
C LEU A 46 -0.18 -0.85 -11.83
N GLY A 47 -0.47 0.40 -12.18
CA GLY A 47 -0.24 1.56 -11.32
C GLY A 47 -1.03 1.47 -10.02
N ALA A 48 -2.32 1.14 -10.09
CA ALA A 48 -3.16 0.94 -8.91
C ALA A 48 -2.65 -0.21 -8.03
N ALA A 49 -2.28 -1.34 -8.63
CA ALA A 49 -1.74 -2.49 -7.90
C ALA A 49 -0.42 -2.13 -7.19
N SER A 50 0.49 -1.42 -7.85
CA SER A 50 1.77 -0.99 -7.25
C SER A 50 1.56 -0.02 -6.07
N THR A 51 0.57 0.86 -6.16
CA THR A 51 0.18 1.77 -5.08
C THR A 51 -0.39 1.01 -3.89
N GLY A 52 -1.22 -0.01 -4.14
CA GLY A 52 -1.74 -0.89 -3.08
C GLY A 52 -0.64 -1.62 -2.31
N VAL A 53 0.34 -2.19 -3.01
CA VAL A 53 1.50 -2.84 -2.37
C VAL A 53 2.33 -1.83 -1.56
N ALA A 54 2.53 -0.62 -2.08
CA ALA A 54 3.24 0.44 -1.37
C ALA A 54 2.52 0.85 -0.09
N GLN A 55 1.18 0.93 -0.11
CA GLN A 55 0.37 1.26 1.06
C GLN A 55 0.49 0.19 2.15
N VAL A 56 0.41 -1.09 1.80
CA VAL A 56 0.58 -2.20 2.77
C VAL A 56 1.95 -2.14 3.45
N LYS A 57 3.03 -1.93 2.67
CA LYS A 57 4.38 -1.76 3.22
C LYS A 57 4.50 -0.55 4.14
N LEU A 58 3.82 0.53 3.80
CA LEU A 58 3.83 1.75 4.60
C LEU A 58 3.16 1.53 5.97
N GLU A 59 2.02 0.83 5.99
CA GLU A 59 1.33 0.46 7.24
C GLU A 59 2.17 -0.49 8.09
N GLU A 60 2.86 -1.45 7.48
CA GLU A 60 3.76 -2.36 8.18
C GLU A 60 4.94 -1.59 8.81
N SER A 61 5.52 -0.65 8.05
CA SER A 61 6.59 0.22 8.56
C SER A 61 6.12 1.09 9.72
N ALA A 62 4.93 1.67 9.64
CA ALA A 62 4.37 2.49 10.71
C ALA A 62 4.16 1.66 12.00
N ARG A 63 3.63 0.44 11.87
CA ARG A 63 3.46 -0.48 13.02
C ARG A 63 4.81 -0.93 13.60
N ALA A 64 5.79 -1.21 12.75
CA ALA A 64 7.14 -1.59 13.19
C ALA A 64 7.83 -0.43 13.93
N ALA A 65 7.74 0.78 13.39
CA ALA A 65 8.28 1.99 13.99
C ALA A 65 7.58 2.32 15.33
N ALA A 66 6.26 2.17 15.41
CA ALA A 66 5.52 2.37 16.65
C ALA A 66 5.93 1.38 17.76
N ARG A 67 6.16 0.11 17.42
CA ARG A 67 6.68 -0.88 18.38
C ARG A 67 8.10 -0.54 18.84
N ALA A 68 8.96 -0.03 17.96
CA ALA A 68 10.29 0.42 18.32
C ALA A 68 10.24 1.63 19.27
N ALA A 69 9.39 2.60 18.96
CA ALA A 69 9.15 3.76 19.82
C ALA A 69 8.59 3.38 21.21
N ALA A 70 7.68 2.39 21.29
CA ALA A 70 7.14 1.89 22.56
C ALA A 70 8.21 1.27 23.46
N ARG A 71 9.26 0.67 22.88
CA ARG A 71 10.41 0.13 23.63
C ARG A 71 11.39 1.21 24.09
N GLY A 72 11.21 2.45 23.66
CA GLY A 72 12.14 3.53 23.94
C GLY A 72 13.34 3.60 23.01
N ASP A 73 13.29 2.94 21.84
CA ASP A 73 14.35 3.03 20.84
C ASP A 73 14.53 4.50 20.40
N SER A 74 15.75 4.90 20.12
CA SER A 74 16.05 6.25 19.65
C SER A 74 15.45 6.54 18.27
N GLU A 75 15.23 7.81 17.95
CA GLU A 75 14.69 8.21 16.64
C GLU A 75 15.56 7.70 15.47
N ALA A 76 16.88 7.62 15.66
CA ALA A 76 17.81 7.08 14.67
C ALA A 76 17.59 5.58 14.42
N GLU A 77 17.36 4.81 15.48
CA GLU A 77 17.06 3.38 15.39
C GLU A 77 15.69 3.13 14.73
N ILE A 78 14.69 3.93 15.11
CA ILE A 78 13.35 3.88 14.49
C ILE A 78 13.44 4.17 12.99
N ARG A 79 14.21 5.19 12.60
CA ARG A 79 14.46 5.52 11.19
C ARG A 79 15.15 4.36 10.46
N ALA A 80 16.14 3.74 11.04
CA ALA A 80 16.84 2.60 10.47
C ALA A 80 15.94 1.38 10.28
N VAL A 81 14.93 1.17 11.15
CA VAL A 81 13.91 0.12 10.98
C VAL A 81 13.07 0.39 9.73
N VAL A 82 12.59 1.62 9.54
CA VAL A 82 11.76 2.01 8.41
C VAL A 82 12.53 1.94 7.09
N GLU A 83 13.75 2.47 7.04
CA GLU A 83 14.63 2.45 5.86
C GLU A 83 14.98 1.02 5.41
N ARG A 84 15.08 0.08 6.35
CA ARG A 84 15.33 -1.34 6.04
C ARG A 84 14.15 -2.00 5.33
N ILE A 85 12.92 -1.56 5.61
CA ILE A 85 11.71 -2.05 4.95
C ILE A 85 11.58 -1.42 3.55
N ASP A 86 11.77 -0.11 3.45
CA ASP A 86 11.75 0.62 2.19
C ASP A 86 12.52 1.94 2.31
N PRO A 87 13.65 2.08 1.61
CA PRO A 87 14.49 3.29 1.65
C PRO A 87 13.81 4.57 1.13
N ALA A 88 12.68 4.43 0.41
CA ALA A 88 11.93 5.58 -0.10
C ALA A 88 10.93 6.15 0.93
N GLN A 89 10.89 5.58 2.14
CA GLN A 89 10.03 6.05 3.22
C GLN A 89 10.73 7.04 4.13
N SER A 90 9.96 7.97 4.69
CA SER A 90 10.39 8.89 5.72
C SER A 90 9.52 8.70 6.96
N VAL A 91 10.11 8.75 8.14
CA VAL A 91 9.42 8.59 9.42
C VAL A 91 9.53 9.87 10.24
N GLN A 92 8.43 10.22 10.88
CA GLN A 92 8.34 11.27 11.90
C GLN A 92 7.76 10.66 13.17
N VAL A 93 8.44 10.88 14.28
CA VAL A 93 8.02 10.43 15.60
C VAL A 93 7.66 11.67 16.41
N SER A 94 6.48 11.69 17.00
CA SER A 94 6.01 12.76 17.85
C SER A 94 5.41 12.19 19.13
N ALA A 95 5.73 12.80 20.27
CA ALA A 95 5.00 12.50 21.49
C ALA A 95 3.57 13.04 21.34
N ALA A 96 2.59 12.17 21.43
CA ALA A 96 1.21 12.57 21.60
C ALA A 96 1.02 12.84 23.11
N ASN A 97 0.86 14.11 23.46
CA ASN A 97 0.65 14.52 24.85
C ASN A 97 -0.64 13.88 25.35
N GLY A 98 -0.51 12.85 26.17
CA GLY A 98 -1.56 12.43 27.08
C GLY A 98 -1.80 13.54 28.09
N GLY A 99 -3.05 13.79 28.48
CA GLY A 99 -3.39 14.71 29.56
C GLY A 99 -2.73 14.30 30.89
N PRO A 100 -2.79 15.14 31.93
CA PRO A 100 -2.25 14.81 33.24
C PRO A 100 -2.85 13.50 33.75
N GLY A 101 -2.03 12.45 33.95
CA GLY A 101 -2.46 11.11 34.38
C GLY A 101 -2.72 10.10 33.23
N GLU A 102 -2.56 10.48 31.98
CA GLU A 102 -2.58 9.54 30.85
C GLU A 102 -1.16 9.07 30.49
N ALA A 103 -1.03 7.78 30.22
CA ALA A 103 0.25 7.21 29.78
C ALA A 103 0.74 7.92 28.52
N SER A 104 2.02 8.25 28.48
CA SER A 104 2.67 8.88 27.33
C SER A 104 2.43 8.03 26.07
N GLN A 105 1.79 8.65 25.07
CA GLN A 105 1.55 8.04 23.77
C GLN A 105 2.55 8.58 22.76
N VAL A 106 3.05 7.70 21.91
CA VAL A 106 3.90 8.07 20.78
C VAL A 106 3.12 7.87 19.50
N GLN A 107 3.05 8.91 18.69
CA GLN A 107 2.51 8.85 17.34
C GLN A 107 3.66 8.76 16.34
N VAL A 108 3.57 7.79 15.46
CA VAL A 108 4.52 7.60 14.37
C VAL A 108 3.80 7.80 13.05
N VAL A 109 4.35 8.66 12.22
CA VAL A 109 3.85 8.95 10.88
C VAL A 109 4.92 8.54 9.88
N VAL A 110 4.56 7.65 8.96
CA VAL A 110 5.43 7.22 7.86
C VAL A 110 4.85 7.72 6.55
N THR A 111 5.67 8.33 5.73
CA THR A 111 5.29 8.88 4.44
C THR A 111 6.17 8.33 3.33
N ARG A 112 5.63 8.25 2.12
CA ARG A 112 6.33 7.83 0.92
C ARG A 112 5.75 8.49 -0.32
N PRO A 113 6.58 8.91 -1.30
CA PRO A 113 6.08 9.30 -2.62
C PRO A 113 5.32 8.14 -3.28
N ALA A 114 4.19 8.43 -3.91
CA ALA A 114 3.44 7.41 -4.64
C ALA A 114 4.29 6.82 -5.77
N PRO A 115 4.27 5.50 -5.97
CA PRO A 115 5.09 4.86 -7.00
C PRO A 115 4.57 5.15 -8.42
N GLY A 116 5.48 5.06 -9.40
CA GLY A 116 5.17 5.12 -10.81
C GLY A 116 4.93 6.54 -11.35
N VAL A 117 4.46 6.59 -12.60
CA VAL A 117 4.29 7.84 -13.35
C VAL A 117 3.29 8.80 -12.69
N ILE A 118 2.25 8.25 -12.04
CA ILE A 118 1.23 9.06 -11.35
C ILE A 118 1.87 9.82 -10.19
N GLY A 119 2.65 9.14 -9.35
CA GLY A 119 3.34 9.76 -8.22
C GLY A 119 4.34 10.83 -8.66
N SER A 120 5.14 10.54 -9.70
CA SER A 120 6.13 11.50 -10.21
C SER A 120 5.50 12.72 -10.89
N ALA A 121 4.34 12.56 -11.52
CA ALA A 121 3.65 13.64 -12.22
C ALA A 121 2.82 14.52 -11.28
N THR A 122 2.26 13.97 -10.21
CA THR A 122 1.36 14.67 -9.30
C THR A 122 2.00 15.09 -7.98
N GLY A 123 3.17 14.55 -7.64
CA GLY A 123 3.81 14.74 -6.33
C GLY A 123 3.02 14.11 -5.17
N TRP A 124 2.10 13.17 -5.47
CA TRP A 124 1.26 12.56 -4.45
C TRP A 124 2.09 11.70 -3.49
N THR A 125 1.84 11.87 -2.20
CA THR A 125 2.47 11.11 -1.12
C THR A 125 1.46 10.21 -0.43
N LEU A 126 1.87 8.99 -0.14
CA LEU A 126 1.16 8.04 0.70
C LEU A 126 1.54 8.31 2.15
N ARG A 127 0.61 8.09 3.08
CA ARG A 127 0.79 8.30 4.50
C ARG A 127 0.16 7.16 5.29
N ALA A 128 0.88 6.69 6.32
CA ALA A 128 0.35 5.78 7.32
C ALA A 128 0.72 6.29 8.71
N GLU A 129 -0.17 6.06 9.68
CA GLU A 129 -0.01 6.47 11.08
C GLU A 129 -0.17 5.26 11.98
N ALA A 130 0.61 5.23 13.05
CA ALA A 130 0.47 4.26 14.11
C ALA A 130 0.69 4.94 15.46
N HIS A 131 -0.01 4.46 16.46
CA HIS A 131 0.10 4.94 17.83
C HIS A 131 0.59 3.81 18.71
N ALA A 132 1.49 4.13 19.63
CA ALA A 132 1.94 3.21 20.64
C ALA A 132 1.92 3.89 22.01
N ARG A 133 1.63 3.09 23.06
CA ARG A 133 1.80 3.53 24.43
C ARG A 133 3.22 3.23 24.86
N GLN A 134 3.90 4.19 25.46
CA GLN A 134 5.27 4.00 25.94
C GLN A 134 5.21 3.15 27.23
N GLU A 135 5.86 1.98 27.18
CA GLU A 135 6.02 1.10 28.34
C GLU A 135 7.25 1.56 29.09
N GLY A 136 7.12 2.30 30.19
CA GLY A 136 8.29 2.66 31.00
C GLY A 136 8.27 4.01 31.69
N GLY A 137 7.17 4.73 31.72
CA GLY A 137 7.01 5.86 32.64
C GLY A 137 6.59 5.34 34.03
N VAL A 138 7.45 4.58 34.69
CA VAL A 138 7.35 4.43 36.15
C VAL A 138 7.78 5.77 36.75
N ASP A 139 6.84 6.44 37.37
CA ASP A 139 7.08 7.64 38.16
C ASP A 139 8.17 7.36 39.20
N GLU A 140 9.41 7.71 38.88
CA GLU A 140 10.56 7.71 39.79
C GLU A 140 10.39 8.75 40.92
N SER A 141 9.25 9.40 40.97
CA SER A 141 8.88 10.44 41.95
C SER A 141 8.26 9.90 43.21
N GLU A 142 7.89 8.61 43.31
CA GLU A 142 7.26 8.07 44.53
C GLU A 142 8.28 7.44 45.51
N GLU A 143 9.53 7.15 45.07
CA GLU A 143 10.48 6.48 45.96
C GLU A 143 11.33 7.42 46.84
N LEU A 144 11.27 8.74 46.65
CA LEU A 144 12.01 9.70 47.45
C LEU A 144 11.24 10.31 48.61
N GLY A 145 9.96 9.95 48.78
CA GLY A 145 9.10 10.49 49.83
C GLY A 145 8.96 9.66 51.14
N GLY A 146 9.52 8.45 51.16
CA GLY A 146 9.22 7.46 52.22
C GLY A 146 10.25 7.31 53.35
N HIS A 147 11.33 8.05 53.38
CA HIS A 147 12.36 7.87 54.44
C HIS A 147 12.71 9.17 55.17
N SER A 148 11.75 9.74 55.85
CA SER A 148 12.04 10.78 56.85
C SER A 148 10.99 10.76 57.96
N ALA A 149 11.39 10.27 59.08
CA ALA A 149 10.87 10.48 60.41
C ALA A 149 10.54 9.20 61.20
N ASP A 150 11.58 8.52 61.61
CA ASP A 150 11.53 7.89 62.92
C ASP A 150 12.86 8.17 63.64
N SER A 151 12.93 9.35 64.26
CA SER A 151 13.91 9.68 65.31
C SER A 151 13.17 9.67 66.63
N GLY A 152 13.02 8.46 67.19
CA GLY A 152 12.55 8.28 68.55
C GLY A 152 13.54 8.92 69.54
N GLU A 153 13.00 9.80 70.28
CA GLU A 153 13.64 10.40 71.48
C GLU A 153 13.32 9.53 72.71
N PRO A 154 14.35 9.06 73.43
CA PRO A 154 14.16 8.47 74.78
C PRO A 154 14.37 9.54 75.89
N GLY A 155 13.36 9.76 76.64
CA GLY A 155 13.43 10.52 77.89
C GLY A 155 12.81 9.72 79.04
#